data_c62b9e8f2b029ab50024313abfa48424
#
_entry.id   c62b9e8f2b029ab50024313abfa48424
#
_cell.length_a   1.000
_cell.length_b   1.000
_cell.length_c   1.000
_cell.angle_alpha   90.00
_cell.angle_beta   90.00
_cell.angle_gamma   90.00
#
_symmetry.space_group_name_H-M   'P 1'
#
loop_
_entity.id
_entity.type
_entity.pdbx_description
1 polymer ?
#
loop_
_entity_poly.entity_id
_entity_poly.type
_entity_poly.pdbx_seq_one_letter_code
_entity_poly.pdbx_strand_id
1 'polypeptide(L)'
;MHLDVWGARGSHPASGMAFSRFGHHTACLSVRSGDHLLVLDAGTGATALARALEPNPPRVVEILLSHFHHDHVMGLPYLLMSLPAETELRIHASPEGALGLETLVAAILSPPYFPAGIAGVLGRTDCRQHAAGAAFEAGALDIRTHPLEHPGGSTAFRVSDGARSFVYATDLEEPEQPDPAWIAFARGADLLVHDTMFTEAEREVRRGWGHATIEGALQLADAADVARLVGFHHNPVHDDQVMFQREQELARRRPGSGLAREGEALRI
;
A
#
# COMPACT_ATOMS: atom_id res chain seq x y z
N MET A 1 -0.53 -17.36 3.62
CA MET A 1 -1.11 -16.09 3.13
C MET A 1 -0.38 -15.68 1.85
N HIS A 2 -1.07 -15.09 0.87
CA HIS A 2 -0.48 -14.53 -0.35
C HIS A 2 -0.87 -13.07 -0.46
N LEU A 3 0.09 -12.23 -0.83
CA LEU A 3 -0.11 -10.80 -1.08
C LEU A 3 0.13 -10.54 -2.57
N ASP A 4 -0.93 -10.25 -3.31
CA ASP A 4 -0.86 -9.97 -4.75
C ASP A 4 -0.53 -8.51 -5.00
N VAL A 5 0.40 -8.24 -5.92
CA VAL A 5 0.86 -6.89 -6.29
C VAL A 5 0.17 -6.44 -7.58
N TRP A 6 -0.70 -5.45 -7.50
CA TRP A 6 -1.43 -4.86 -8.63
C TRP A 6 -0.80 -3.57 -9.14
N GLY A 7 0.02 -2.93 -8.29
CA GLY A 7 0.78 -1.75 -8.61
C GLY A 7 1.78 -1.44 -7.50
N ALA A 8 2.98 -1.04 -7.86
CA ALA A 8 4.08 -0.78 -6.93
C ALA A 8 4.81 0.55 -7.19
N ARG A 9 4.34 1.37 -8.15
CA ARG A 9 4.90 2.71 -8.42
C ARG A 9 4.39 3.72 -7.40
N GLY A 10 5.22 4.72 -7.12
CA GLY A 10 4.87 5.87 -6.31
C GLY A 10 4.56 7.11 -7.14
N SER A 11 3.92 8.09 -6.54
CA SER A 11 3.58 9.42 -7.03
C SER A 11 2.69 9.46 -8.29
N HIS A 12 3.00 8.71 -9.33
CA HIS A 12 2.20 8.63 -10.57
C HIS A 12 2.52 7.36 -11.36
N PRO A 13 1.60 6.89 -12.22
CA PRO A 13 1.86 5.73 -13.04
C PRO A 13 2.99 5.99 -14.05
N ALA A 14 3.78 4.97 -14.32
CA ALA A 14 4.79 4.98 -15.38
C ALA A 14 4.18 4.51 -16.71
N SER A 15 4.84 4.76 -17.83
CA SER A 15 4.40 4.32 -19.14
C SER A 15 5.55 3.95 -20.06
N GLY A 16 5.29 3.02 -20.99
CA GLY A 16 6.27 2.59 -22.00
C GLY A 16 6.99 1.30 -21.63
N MET A 17 7.64 0.72 -22.65
CA MET A 17 8.30 -0.60 -22.56
C MET A 17 9.44 -0.67 -21.55
N ALA A 18 10.06 0.45 -21.24
CA ALA A 18 11.14 0.53 -20.28
C ALA A 18 10.72 0.28 -18.82
N PHE A 19 9.42 0.20 -18.54
CA PHE A 19 8.84 0.00 -17.19
C PHE A 19 8.08 -1.33 -17.06
N SER A 20 8.08 -2.16 -18.10
CA SER A 20 7.20 -3.34 -18.20
C SER A 20 7.53 -4.48 -17.22
N ARG A 21 8.73 -4.54 -16.69
CA ARG A 21 9.16 -5.61 -15.77
C ARG A 21 8.77 -5.36 -14.32
N PHE A 22 8.84 -4.12 -13.86
CA PHE A 22 8.44 -3.74 -12.50
C PHE A 22 7.03 -3.19 -12.43
N GLY A 23 6.42 -2.92 -13.60
CA GLY A 23 5.03 -2.49 -13.71
C GLY A 23 4.87 -0.99 -13.86
N HIS A 24 3.64 -0.60 -14.14
CA HIS A 24 3.25 0.77 -14.51
C HIS A 24 2.35 1.42 -13.47
N HIS A 25 1.58 0.61 -12.72
CA HIS A 25 0.53 1.10 -11.84
C HIS A 25 1.03 1.52 -10.47
N THR A 26 0.35 2.50 -9.88
CA THR A 26 0.59 2.99 -8.53
C THR A 26 -0.02 2.06 -7.47
N ALA A 27 0.33 2.30 -6.22
CA ALA A 27 0.15 1.46 -5.06
C ALA A 27 -1.21 0.74 -4.96
N CYS A 28 -1.20 -0.58 -5.08
CA CYS A 28 -2.35 -1.43 -4.79
C CYS A 28 -1.87 -2.87 -4.54
N LEU A 29 -2.16 -3.38 -3.36
CA LEU A 29 -1.90 -4.77 -2.97
C LEU A 29 -3.20 -5.43 -2.53
N SER A 30 -3.28 -6.77 -2.57
CA SER A 30 -4.45 -7.46 -2.02
C SER A 30 -4.11 -8.80 -1.37
N VAL A 31 -4.92 -9.18 -0.38
CA VAL A 31 -4.95 -10.52 0.23
C VAL A 31 -6.37 -11.06 0.09
N ARG A 32 -6.51 -12.25 -0.50
CA ARG A 32 -7.82 -12.93 -0.61
C ARG A 32 -7.88 -14.15 0.30
N SER A 33 -8.96 -14.25 1.06
CA SER A 33 -9.29 -15.41 1.89
C SER A 33 -10.74 -15.84 1.62
N GLY A 34 -10.94 -16.80 0.73
CA GLY A 34 -12.28 -17.22 0.30
C GLY A 34 -13.07 -16.09 -0.34
N ASP A 35 -14.21 -15.74 0.26
CA ASP A 35 -15.12 -14.67 -0.19
C ASP A 35 -14.75 -13.28 0.34
N HIS A 36 -13.68 -13.18 1.13
CA HIS A 36 -13.18 -11.92 1.70
C HIS A 36 -11.94 -11.46 0.95
N LEU A 37 -11.90 -10.18 0.59
CA LEU A 37 -10.76 -9.50 -0.03
C LEU A 37 -10.36 -8.32 0.83
N LEU A 38 -9.10 -8.30 1.27
CA LEU A 38 -8.45 -7.14 1.85
C LEU A 38 -7.60 -6.46 0.78
N VAL A 39 -7.75 -5.15 0.60
CA VAL A 39 -6.99 -4.32 -0.33
C VAL A 39 -6.18 -3.30 0.48
N LEU A 40 -4.91 -3.13 0.16
CA LEU A 40 -4.04 -2.11 0.75
C LEU A 40 -3.74 -1.10 -0.34
N ASP A 41 -4.25 0.09 -0.17
CA ASP A 41 -4.33 1.19 -1.12
C ASP A 41 -5.06 0.86 -2.44
N ALA A 42 -5.58 1.88 -3.06
CA ALA A 42 -6.37 1.78 -4.28
C ALA A 42 -5.89 2.80 -5.34
N GLY A 43 -4.57 2.82 -5.59
CA GLY A 43 -3.97 3.55 -6.68
C GLY A 43 -4.41 2.99 -8.05
N THR A 44 -3.71 3.35 -9.12
CA THR A 44 -4.11 2.89 -10.46
C THR A 44 -4.08 1.38 -10.62
N GLY A 45 -3.30 0.64 -9.79
CA GLY A 45 -3.31 -0.83 -9.75
C GLY A 45 -4.68 -1.43 -9.41
N ALA A 46 -5.53 -0.70 -8.69
CA ALA A 46 -6.89 -1.13 -8.38
C ALA A 46 -7.76 -1.34 -9.64
N THR A 47 -7.42 -0.73 -10.77
CA THR A 47 -8.11 -0.98 -12.05
C THR A 47 -7.79 -2.36 -12.64
N ALA A 48 -6.57 -2.85 -12.44
CA ALA A 48 -6.18 -4.21 -12.82
C ALA A 48 -6.84 -5.24 -11.89
N LEU A 49 -6.81 -4.98 -10.58
CA LEU A 49 -7.54 -5.77 -9.59
C LEU A 49 -9.03 -5.88 -9.94
N ALA A 50 -9.70 -4.77 -10.24
CA ALA A 50 -11.12 -4.74 -10.60
C ALA A 50 -11.44 -5.73 -11.73
N ARG A 51 -10.66 -5.73 -12.82
CA ARG A 51 -10.80 -6.68 -13.93
C ARG A 51 -10.58 -8.14 -13.50
N ALA A 52 -9.61 -8.39 -12.65
CA ALA A 52 -9.31 -9.74 -12.16
C ALA A 52 -10.44 -10.30 -11.26
N LEU A 53 -11.23 -9.45 -10.64
CA LEU A 53 -12.36 -9.83 -9.79
C LEU A 53 -13.65 -10.16 -10.57
N GLU A 54 -13.81 -9.68 -11.82
CA GLU A 54 -15.05 -9.87 -12.63
C GLU A 54 -15.52 -11.33 -12.71
N PRO A 55 -14.66 -12.34 -12.95
CA PRO A 55 -15.11 -13.73 -13.04
C PRO A 55 -15.57 -14.34 -11.71
N ASN A 56 -15.07 -13.81 -10.59
CA ASN A 56 -15.34 -14.34 -9.25
C ASN A 56 -15.25 -13.23 -8.20
N PRO A 57 -16.26 -12.33 -8.12
CA PRO A 57 -16.24 -11.22 -7.20
C PRO A 57 -16.35 -11.70 -5.73
N PRO A 58 -15.66 -11.05 -4.80
CA PRO A 58 -15.77 -11.35 -3.38
C PRO A 58 -17.10 -10.85 -2.81
N ARG A 59 -17.56 -11.46 -1.72
CA ARG A 59 -18.75 -10.99 -0.99
C ARG A 59 -18.44 -9.80 -0.10
N VAL A 60 -17.22 -9.74 0.43
CA VAL A 60 -16.76 -8.66 1.32
C VAL A 60 -15.46 -8.11 0.78
N VAL A 61 -15.39 -6.79 0.63
CA VAL A 61 -14.17 -6.05 0.29
C VAL A 61 -13.90 -5.04 1.39
N GLU A 62 -12.73 -5.15 2.00
CA GLU A 62 -12.22 -4.18 2.97
C GLU A 62 -10.98 -3.51 2.41
N ILE A 63 -10.94 -2.18 2.39
CA ILE A 63 -9.87 -1.38 1.82
C ILE A 63 -9.18 -0.61 2.94
N LEU A 64 -7.89 -0.84 3.13
CA LEU A 64 -7.06 -0.08 4.05
C LEU A 64 -6.34 1.00 3.24
N LEU A 65 -6.64 2.27 3.49
CA LEU A 65 -5.95 3.39 2.87
C LEU A 65 -4.86 3.90 3.80
N SER A 66 -3.62 3.88 3.31
CA SER A 66 -2.47 4.41 4.04
C SER A 66 -2.62 5.92 4.24
N HIS A 67 -3.01 6.62 3.19
CA HIS A 67 -3.31 8.06 3.16
C HIS A 67 -4.07 8.45 1.88
N PHE A 68 -4.24 9.75 1.62
CA PHE A 68 -5.13 10.26 0.56
C PHE A 68 -4.41 10.95 -0.61
N HIS A 69 -3.11 10.75 -0.81
CA HIS A 69 -2.47 11.19 -2.04
C HIS A 69 -3.05 10.45 -3.25
N HIS A 70 -3.04 11.10 -4.40
CA HIS A 70 -3.74 10.63 -5.59
C HIS A 70 -3.31 9.24 -6.04
N ASP A 71 -2.04 8.91 -5.94
CA ASP A 71 -1.48 7.62 -6.33
C ASP A 71 -1.92 6.44 -5.43
N HIS A 72 -2.54 6.74 -4.29
CA HIS A 72 -3.13 5.73 -3.39
C HIS A 72 -4.65 5.61 -3.50
N VAL A 73 -5.32 6.56 -4.16
CA VAL A 73 -6.80 6.59 -4.24
C VAL A 73 -7.35 6.73 -5.66
N MET A 74 -6.51 6.95 -6.66
CA MET A 74 -6.93 7.23 -8.05
C MET A 74 -7.75 6.09 -8.66
N GLY A 75 -7.48 4.84 -8.30
CA GLY A 75 -8.22 3.66 -8.78
C GLY A 75 -9.44 3.30 -7.94
N LEU A 76 -9.61 3.91 -6.76
CA LEU A 76 -10.70 3.61 -5.84
C LEU A 76 -12.09 3.68 -6.49
N PRO A 77 -12.46 4.74 -7.24
CA PRO A 77 -13.77 4.82 -7.88
C PRO A 77 -14.04 3.65 -8.82
N TYR A 78 -13.03 3.26 -9.60
CA TYR A 78 -13.14 2.19 -10.59
C TYR A 78 -13.30 0.82 -9.94
N LEU A 79 -12.54 0.55 -8.86
CA LEU A 79 -12.68 -0.68 -8.08
C LEU A 79 -14.09 -0.78 -7.49
N LEU A 80 -14.55 0.26 -6.80
CA LEU A 80 -15.86 0.25 -6.15
C LEU A 80 -17.02 0.09 -7.15
N MET A 81 -16.91 0.69 -8.34
CA MET A 81 -17.93 0.57 -9.40
C MET A 81 -17.97 -0.80 -10.05
N SER A 82 -16.85 -1.53 -10.09
CA SER A 82 -16.76 -2.85 -10.71
C SER A 82 -17.37 -3.96 -9.85
N LEU A 83 -17.59 -3.71 -8.57
CA LEU A 83 -18.08 -4.71 -7.63
C LEU A 83 -19.60 -4.80 -7.65
N PRO A 84 -20.19 -6.03 -7.59
CA PRO A 84 -21.63 -6.23 -7.50
C PRO A 84 -22.30 -5.42 -6.39
N ALA A 85 -23.59 -5.12 -6.57
CA ALA A 85 -24.35 -4.35 -5.59
C ALA A 85 -24.45 -5.05 -4.23
N GLU A 86 -24.36 -6.37 -4.21
CA GLU A 86 -24.43 -7.23 -3.04
C GLU A 86 -23.11 -7.33 -2.26
N THR A 87 -22.00 -6.86 -2.85
CA THR A 87 -20.71 -6.84 -2.16
C THR A 87 -20.75 -5.86 -0.99
N GLU A 88 -20.41 -6.32 0.20
CA GLU A 88 -20.19 -5.48 1.37
C GLU A 88 -18.88 -4.71 1.21
N LEU A 89 -18.93 -3.38 1.30
CA LEU A 89 -17.79 -2.49 1.12
C LEU A 89 -17.44 -1.78 2.42
N ARG A 90 -16.18 -1.89 2.84
CA ARG A 90 -15.65 -1.18 4.00
C ARG A 90 -14.36 -0.48 3.63
N ILE A 91 -14.21 0.77 4.04
CA ILE A 91 -12.97 1.54 3.89
C ILE A 91 -12.48 1.93 5.27
N HIS A 92 -11.23 1.59 5.55
CA HIS A 92 -10.55 1.87 6.81
C HIS A 92 -9.39 2.84 6.55
N ALA A 93 -9.30 3.90 7.34
CA ALA A 93 -8.15 4.82 7.33
C ALA A 93 -8.00 5.54 8.66
N SER A 94 -6.84 6.16 8.85
CA SER A 94 -6.55 7.05 9.99
C SER A 94 -6.15 8.43 9.44
N PRO A 95 -7.07 9.18 8.80
CA PRO A 95 -6.73 10.44 8.17
C PRO A 95 -6.28 11.46 9.21
N GLU A 96 -5.23 12.20 8.87
CA GLU A 96 -4.82 13.39 9.62
C GLU A 96 -5.62 14.62 9.20
N GLY A 97 -5.76 15.57 10.13
CA GLY A 97 -6.44 16.84 9.87
C GLY A 97 -7.92 16.87 10.28
N ALA A 98 -8.63 17.91 9.82
CA ALA A 98 -9.99 18.23 10.27
C ALA A 98 -11.09 17.49 9.50
N LEU A 99 -10.77 16.86 8.36
CA LEU A 99 -11.75 16.18 7.52
C LEU A 99 -11.87 14.71 7.93
N GLY A 100 -13.10 14.27 8.21
CA GLY A 100 -13.39 12.86 8.48
C GLY A 100 -13.27 11.98 7.22
N LEU A 101 -13.04 10.69 7.42
CA LEU A 101 -12.87 9.69 6.36
C LEU A 101 -14.01 9.71 5.32
N GLU A 102 -15.26 9.74 5.77
CA GLU A 102 -16.42 9.75 4.88
C GLU A 102 -16.41 10.98 3.94
N THR A 103 -16.02 12.15 4.47
CA THR A 103 -15.89 13.39 3.66
C THR A 103 -14.79 13.27 2.60
N LEU A 104 -13.64 12.68 2.95
CA LEU A 104 -12.53 12.47 2.02
C LEU A 104 -12.91 11.48 0.91
N VAL A 105 -13.53 10.36 1.27
CA VAL A 105 -14.02 9.36 0.30
C VAL A 105 -15.10 9.98 -0.59
N ALA A 106 -16.05 10.73 -0.03
CA ALA A 106 -17.09 11.40 -0.80
C ALA A 106 -16.50 12.42 -1.80
N ALA A 107 -15.46 13.15 -1.42
CA ALA A 107 -14.79 14.10 -2.31
C ALA A 107 -14.18 13.41 -3.54
N ILE A 108 -13.53 12.25 -3.37
CA ILE A 108 -12.95 11.46 -4.45
C ILE A 108 -14.04 10.93 -5.40
N LEU A 109 -15.20 10.56 -4.84
CA LEU A 109 -16.32 9.92 -5.55
C LEU A 109 -17.35 10.92 -6.10
N SER A 110 -17.09 12.21 -6.08
CA SER A 110 -18.07 13.26 -6.39
C SER A 110 -17.56 14.25 -7.45
N PRO A 111 -18.47 14.99 -8.12
CA PRO A 111 -18.08 16.12 -8.97
C PRO A 111 -17.25 17.16 -8.20
N PRO A 112 -16.27 17.79 -8.82
CA PRO A 112 -15.94 17.71 -10.25
C PRO A 112 -15.03 16.54 -10.63
N TYR A 113 -14.54 15.76 -9.68
CA TYR A 113 -13.56 14.69 -9.92
C TYR A 113 -14.18 13.43 -10.52
N PHE A 114 -15.43 13.13 -10.15
CA PHE A 114 -16.15 11.95 -10.66
C PHE A 114 -17.61 12.26 -11.01
N PRO A 115 -18.22 11.55 -11.99
CA PRO A 115 -19.63 11.76 -12.34
C PRO A 115 -20.59 11.49 -11.18
N ALA A 116 -21.68 12.25 -11.07
CA ALA A 116 -22.65 12.15 -9.99
C ALA A 116 -23.31 10.76 -9.82
N GLY A 117 -23.23 9.89 -10.83
CA GLY A 117 -23.85 8.55 -10.82
C GLY A 117 -23.24 7.55 -9.82
N ILE A 118 -22.09 7.86 -9.20
CA ILE A 118 -21.44 6.98 -8.21
C ILE A 118 -22.02 7.13 -6.78
N ALA A 119 -22.93 8.07 -6.55
CA ALA A 119 -23.49 8.31 -5.23
C ALA A 119 -24.12 7.05 -4.58
N GLY A 120 -24.65 6.12 -5.38
CA GLY A 120 -25.18 4.84 -4.90
C GLY A 120 -24.09 3.92 -4.31
N VAL A 121 -22.85 4.01 -4.79
CA VAL A 121 -21.73 3.24 -4.25
C VAL A 121 -21.30 3.81 -2.90
N LEU A 122 -21.22 5.13 -2.78
CA LEU A 122 -20.90 5.78 -1.51
C LEU A 122 -21.94 5.41 -0.42
N GLY A 123 -23.23 5.41 -0.77
CA GLY A 123 -24.32 5.08 0.17
C GLY A 123 -24.30 3.64 0.70
N ARG A 124 -23.54 2.71 0.08
CA ARG A 124 -23.36 1.32 0.53
C ARG A 124 -21.97 1.05 1.10
N THR A 125 -21.10 2.06 1.17
CA THR A 125 -19.73 1.95 1.67
C THR A 125 -19.68 2.35 3.14
N ASP A 126 -19.24 1.43 3.99
CA ASP A 126 -19.03 1.66 5.42
C ASP A 126 -17.62 2.25 5.64
N CYS A 127 -17.57 3.53 5.98
CA CYS A 127 -16.31 4.25 6.24
C CYS A 127 -15.94 4.18 7.72
N ARG A 128 -14.86 3.49 8.04
CA ARG A 128 -14.38 3.23 9.40
C ARG A 128 -13.11 4.00 9.70
N GLN A 129 -13.24 5.14 10.34
CA GLN A 129 -12.10 5.93 10.79
C GLN A 129 -11.50 5.36 12.07
N HIS A 130 -10.17 5.22 12.09
CA HIS A 130 -9.42 4.73 13.23
C HIS A 130 -8.51 5.82 13.81
N ALA A 131 -8.23 5.72 15.11
CA ALA A 131 -7.16 6.52 15.71
C ALA A 131 -5.78 5.98 15.28
N ALA A 132 -4.76 6.82 15.32
CA ALA A 132 -3.38 6.37 15.13
C ALA A 132 -3.02 5.29 16.17
N GLY A 133 -2.36 4.22 15.76
CA GLY A 133 -2.00 3.09 16.61
C GLY A 133 -3.16 2.14 16.96
N ALA A 134 -4.29 2.23 16.26
CA ALA A 134 -5.46 1.35 16.48
C ALA A 134 -5.15 -0.12 16.15
N ALA A 135 -5.94 -1.01 16.76
CA ALA A 135 -6.05 -2.42 16.40
C ALA A 135 -7.52 -2.76 16.15
N PHE A 136 -7.78 -3.50 15.07
CA PHE A 136 -9.12 -3.96 14.69
C PHE A 136 -9.04 -5.22 13.84
N GLU A 137 -10.18 -5.83 13.55
CA GLU A 137 -10.29 -7.02 12.69
C GLU A 137 -10.84 -6.63 11.31
N ALA A 138 -10.31 -7.25 10.26
CA ALA A 138 -10.83 -7.22 8.90
C ALA A 138 -11.04 -8.67 8.43
N GLY A 139 -12.28 -9.11 8.43
CA GLY A 139 -12.61 -10.53 8.27
C GLY A 139 -11.95 -11.38 9.35
N ALA A 140 -11.11 -12.34 8.95
CA ALA A 140 -10.32 -13.20 9.86
C ALA A 140 -8.89 -12.68 10.10
N LEU A 141 -8.59 -11.46 9.69
CA LEU A 141 -7.26 -10.86 9.80
C LEU A 141 -7.23 -9.83 10.93
N ASP A 142 -6.22 -9.94 11.78
CA ASP A 142 -5.88 -8.92 12.77
C ASP A 142 -5.10 -7.79 12.10
N ILE A 143 -5.57 -6.56 12.25
CA ILE A 143 -4.96 -5.36 11.73
C ILE A 143 -4.45 -4.50 12.87
N ARG A 144 -3.20 -4.06 12.79
CA ARG A 144 -2.67 -3.00 13.66
C ARG A 144 -2.15 -1.86 12.80
N THR A 145 -2.27 -0.63 13.28
CA THR A 145 -1.81 0.57 12.58
C THR A 145 -0.65 1.22 13.31
N HIS A 146 0.22 1.90 12.55
CA HIS A 146 1.29 2.74 13.08
C HIS A 146 1.38 4.02 12.24
N PRO A 147 1.41 5.22 12.85
CA PRO A 147 1.57 6.46 12.11
C PRO A 147 2.98 6.55 11.54
N LEU A 148 3.11 7.09 10.33
CA LEU A 148 4.36 7.31 9.63
C LEU A 148 4.55 8.81 9.35
N GLU A 149 5.80 9.27 9.39
CA GLU A 149 6.17 10.63 9.01
C GLU A 149 6.08 10.79 7.50
N HIS A 150 5.09 11.57 7.06
CA HIS A 150 4.86 11.89 5.64
C HIS A 150 4.09 13.21 5.53
N PRO A 151 4.29 14.04 4.50
CA PRO A 151 3.49 15.23 4.30
C PRO A 151 1.99 14.91 4.20
N GLY A 152 1.19 15.34 5.19
CA GLY A 152 -0.22 14.99 5.32
C GLY A 152 -0.50 13.70 6.09
N GLY A 153 0.53 13.06 6.64
CA GLY A 153 0.45 11.79 7.39
C GLY A 153 0.30 10.57 6.48
N SER A 154 0.82 9.44 6.95
CA SER A 154 0.61 8.11 6.37
C SER A 154 0.46 7.07 7.48
N THR A 155 -0.08 5.90 7.15
CA THR A 155 -0.35 4.82 8.10
C THR A 155 0.25 3.53 7.60
N ALA A 156 1.14 2.92 8.39
CA ALA A 156 1.55 1.54 8.18
C ALA A 156 0.50 0.57 8.75
N PHE A 157 0.35 -0.57 8.09
CA PHE A 157 -0.52 -1.65 8.52
C PHE A 157 0.28 -2.91 8.80
N ARG A 158 0.11 -3.51 9.98
CA ARG A 158 0.51 -4.88 10.24
C ARG A 158 -0.72 -5.77 10.13
N VAL A 159 -0.66 -6.74 9.24
CA VAL A 159 -1.74 -7.69 8.96
C VAL A 159 -1.31 -9.08 9.39
N SER A 160 -2.13 -9.79 10.17
CA SER A 160 -1.84 -11.13 10.66
C SER A 160 -3.05 -12.06 10.54
N ASP A 161 -2.81 -13.33 10.20
CA ASP A 161 -3.80 -14.42 10.27
C ASP A 161 -3.63 -15.29 11.52
N GLY A 162 -2.85 -14.83 12.49
CA GLY A 162 -2.49 -15.53 13.72
C GLY A 162 -1.28 -16.45 13.59
N ALA A 163 -0.95 -16.95 12.40
CA ALA A 163 0.21 -17.81 12.13
C ALA A 163 1.34 -17.04 11.44
N ARG A 164 0.99 -16.12 10.54
CA ARG A 164 1.89 -15.31 9.73
C ARG A 164 1.49 -13.84 9.80
N SER A 165 2.46 -12.96 9.58
CA SER A 165 2.17 -11.52 9.50
C SER A 165 3.04 -10.82 8.47
N PHE A 166 2.49 -9.75 7.90
CA PHE A 166 3.28 -8.82 7.12
C PHE A 166 3.03 -7.38 7.59
N VAL A 167 3.99 -6.52 7.29
CA VAL A 167 3.87 -5.07 7.47
C VAL A 167 3.89 -4.41 6.11
N TYR A 168 2.92 -3.54 5.86
CA TYR A 168 2.85 -2.65 4.71
C TYR A 168 3.14 -1.23 5.17
N ALA A 169 4.22 -0.65 4.68
CA ALA A 169 4.72 0.66 5.06
C ALA A 169 5.16 1.42 3.82
N THR A 170 4.26 2.19 3.28
CA THR A 170 4.49 3.06 2.14
C THR A 170 4.48 4.51 2.59
N ASP A 171 5.18 5.37 1.85
CA ASP A 171 5.16 6.81 2.09
C ASP A 171 5.57 7.19 3.51
N LEU A 172 6.86 7.10 3.75
CA LEU A 172 7.44 7.51 5.03
C LEU A 172 8.77 8.23 4.81
N GLU A 173 8.95 9.33 5.51
CA GLU A 173 10.25 9.97 5.63
C GLU A 173 11.13 9.10 6.53
N GLU A 174 12.24 8.67 5.99
CA GLU A 174 13.18 7.83 6.71
C GLU A 174 13.91 8.63 7.80
N PRO A 175 13.77 8.27 9.08
CA PRO A 175 14.57 8.87 10.13
C PRO A 175 16.05 8.45 10.01
N GLU A 176 16.97 9.20 10.63
CA GLU A 176 18.39 8.82 10.66
C GLU A 176 18.63 7.47 11.36
N GLN A 177 17.78 7.13 12.31
CA GLN A 177 17.72 5.80 12.94
C GLN A 177 16.26 5.43 13.19
N PRO A 178 15.88 4.16 12.97
CA PRO A 178 14.52 3.72 13.23
C PRO A 178 14.10 3.95 14.67
N ASP A 179 12.93 4.55 14.86
CA ASP A 179 12.32 4.77 16.16
C ASP A 179 12.03 3.43 16.86
N PRO A 180 12.25 3.30 18.19
CA PRO A 180 11.95 2.09 18.95
C PRO A 180 10.51 1.60 18.82
N ALA A 181 9.52 2.49 18.71
CA ALA A 181 8.11 2.11 18.49
C ALA A 181 7.90 1.51 17.10
N TRP A 182 8.55 2.07 16.07
CA TRP A 182 8.53 1.56 14.71
C TRP A 182 9.20 0.18 14.62
N ILE A 183 10.36 -0.01 15.25
CA ILE A 183 11.03 -1.32 15.36
C ILE A 183 10.10 -2.34 16.05
N ALA A 184 9.47 -1.97 17.17
CA ALA A 184 8.56 -2.84 17.91
C ALA A 184 7.33 -3.24 17.08
N PHE A 185 6.79 -2.32 16.28
CA PHE A 185 5.67 -2.56 15.38
C PHE A 185 6.00 -3.56 14.26
N ALA A 186 7.19 -3.44 13.65
CA ALA A 186 7.63 -4.32 12.57
C ALA A 186 8.21 -5.65 13.06
N ARG A 187 8.51 -5.78 14.37
CA ARG A 187 9.26 -6.89 14.95
C ARG A 187 8.72 -8.26 14.56
N GLY A 188 9.62 -9.11 14.03
CA GLY A 188 9.35 -10.51 13.71
C GLY A 188 8.29 -10.69 12.62
N ALA A 189 8.03 -9.70 11.78
CA ALA A 189 7.15 -9.89 10.63
C ALA A 189 7.76 -10.86 9.62
N ASP A 190 6.94 -11.74 9.05
CA ASP A 190 7.40 -12.67 7.99
C ASP A 190 7.75 -11.91 6.70
N LEU A 191 7.07 -10.79 6.45
CA LEU A 191 7.32 -9.92 5.30
C LEU A 191 7.17 -8.44 5.71
N LEU A 192 8.13 -7.62 5.30
CA LEU A 192 8.05 -6.16 5.32
C LEU A 192 7.99 -5.65 3.87
N VAL A 193 6.90 -5.02 3.50
CA VAL A 193 6.75 -4.23 2.27
C VAL A 193 7.01 -2.78 2.64
N HIS A 194 8.08 -2.19 2.14
CA HIS A 194 8.58 -0.89 2.60
C HIS A 194 8.87 0.06 1.44
N ASP A 195 8.55 1.34 1.63
CA ASP A 195 8.98 2.40 0.71
C ASP A 195 10.49 2.32 0.47
N THR A 196 10.87 2.35 -0.79
CA THR A 196 12.26 2.42 -1.23
C THR A 196 12.39 3.33 -2.45
N MET A 197 11.62 4.42 -2.47
CA MET A 197 11.48 5.29 -3.63
C MET A 197 12.81 5.89 -4.06
N PHE A 198 13.56 6.42 -3.11
CA PHE A 198 14.77 7.19 -3.40
C PHE A 198 16.06 6.36 -3.34
N THR A 199 17.05 6.78 -4.12
CA THR A 199 18.47 6.52 -3.86
C THR A 199 18.94 7.47 -2.75
N GLU A 200 20.10 7.17 -2.13
CA GLU A 200 20.70 8.07 -1.13
C GLU A 200 20.91 9.49 -1.68
N ALA A 201 21.38 9.61 -2.92
CA ALA A 201 21.60 10.90 -3.56
C ALA A 201 20.30 11.66 -3.82
N GLU A 202 19.22 10.95 -4.17
CA GLU A 202 17.89 11.55 -4.36
C GLU A 202 17.29 11.99 -3.04
N ARG A 203 17.43 11.18 -1.99
CA ARG A 203 16.96 11.52 -0.63
C ARG A 203 17.64 12.79 -0.12
N GLU A 204 18.95 12.93 -0.32
CA GLU A 204 19.70 14.09 0.17
C GLU A 204 19.13 15.42 -0.34
N VAL A 205 18.67 15.46 -1.60
CA VAL A 205 18.09 16.67 -2.22
C VAL A 205 16.57 16.76 -2.09
N ARG A 206 15.91 15.73 -1.53
CA ARG A 206 14.45 15.64 -1.39
C ARG A 206 14.01 15.38 0.06
N ARG A 207 14.82 15.77 1.04
CA ARG A 207 14.43 15.70 2.45
C ARG A 207 13.10 16.43 2.68
N GLY A 208 12.21 15.81 3.45
CA GLY A 208 10.86 16.33 3.70
C GLY A 208 9.83 16.02 2.62
N TRP A 209 10.17 15.18 1.61
CA TRP A 209 9.21 14.70 0.62
C TRP A 209 8.47 13.45 1.09
N GLY A 210 8.90 12.85 2.21
CA GLY A 210 8.19 11.75 2.84
C GLY A 210 8.48 10.36 2.25
N HIS A 211 9.72 10.12 1.78
CA HIS A 211 10.10 8.83 1.19
C HIS A 211 11.43 8.31 1.70
N ALA A 212 11.56 6.97 1.64
CA ALA A 212 12.69 6.22 2.16
C ALA A 212 13.61 5.69 1.04
N THR A 213 14.71 5.06 1.48
CA THR A 213 15.73 4.43 0.67
C THR A 213 15.79 2.91 0.95
N ILE A 214 16.54 2.18 0.14
CA ILE A 214 16.88 0.77 0.45
C ILE A 214 17.67 0.68 1.74
N GLU A 215 18.53 1.66 2.05
CA GLU A 215 19.31 1.70 3.29
C GLU A 215 18.42 1.73 4.52
N GLY A 216 17.47 2.67 4.58
CA GLY A 216 16.56 2.77 5.71
C GLY A 216 15.65 1.56 5.86
N ALA A 217 15.18 1.01 4.75
CA ALA A 217 14.40 -0.23 4.76
C ALA A 217 15.19 -1.42 5.33
N LEU A 218 16.48 -1.53 5.00
CA LEU A 218 17.39 -2.56 5.54
C LEU A 218 17.63 -2.36 7.04
N GLN A 219 17.90 -1.12 7.47
CA GLN A 219 18.12 -0.80 8.88
C GLN A 219 16.92 -1.20 9.74
N LEU A 220 15.70 -0.88 9.30
CA LEU A 220 14.49 -1.31 9.98
C LEU A 220 14.34 -2.82 9.98
N ALA A 221 14.50 -3.47 8.83
CA ALA A 221 14.32 -4.92 8.67
C ALA A 221 15.28 -5.70 9.57
N ASP A 222 16.53 -5.23 9.71
CA ASP A 222 17.54 -5.85 10.58
C ASP A 222 17.24 -5.57 12.06
N ALA A 223 16.91 -4.34 12.43
CA ALA A 223 16.59 -3.97 13.81
C ALA A 223 15.31 -4.66 14.33
N ALA A 224 14.35 -4.93 13.45
CA ALA A 224 13.08 -5.57 13.78
C ALA A 224 13.08 -7.10 13.58
N ASP A 225 14.20 -7.71 13.18
CA ASP A 225 14.30 -9.17 12.89
C ASP A 225 13.18 -9.63 11.92
N VAL A 226 12.99 -8.89 10.85
CA VAL A 226 12.03 -9.24 9.79
C VAL A 226 12.57 -10.40 8.95
N ALA A 227 11.75 -11.37 8.60
CA ALA A 227 12.24 -12.52 7.84
C ALA A 227 12.56 -12.17 6.37
N ARG A 228 11.73 -11.35 5.71
CA ARG A 228 11.91 -10.94 4.30
C ARG A 228 11.54 -9.48 4.10
N LEU A 229 12.35 -8.75 3.32
CA LEU A 229 12.08 -7.37 2.91
C LEU A 229 11.73 -7.32 1.41
N VAL A 230 10.69 -6.58 1.06
CA VAL A 230 10.31 -6.24 -0.31
C VAL A 230 10.20 -4.73 -0.43
N GLY A 231 11.07 -4.13 -1.27
CA GLY A 231 10.98 -2.71 -1.58
C GLY A 231 9.75 -2.41 -2.44
N PHE A 232 9.12 -1.29 -2.16
CA PHE A 232 7.86 -0.85 -2.75
C PHE A 232 7.90 0.64 -3.07
N HIS A 233 6.83 1.19 -3.63
CA HIS A 233 6.67 2.61 -3.94
C HIS A 233 7.79 3.16 -4.84
N HIS A 234 7.99 2.47 -5.97
CA HIS A 234 9.11 2.74 -6.87
C HIS A 234 9.01 4.10 -7.53
N ASN A 235 10.12 4.83 -7.53
CA ASN A 235 10.20 6.11 -8.22
C ASN A 235 9.78 5.96 -9.69
N PRO A 236 8.78 6.71 -10.17
CA PRO A 236 8.23 6.53 -11.51
C PRO A 236 9.19 6.92 -12.64
N VAL A 237 10.31 7.58 -12.35
CA VAL A 237 11.37 7.85 -13.35
C VAL A 237 12.45 6.77 -13.41
N HIS A 238 12.46 5.82 -12.46
CA HIS A 238 13.37 4.67 -12.49
C HIS A 238 12.82 3.61 -13.44
N ASP A 239 13.49 3.44 -14.58
CA ASP A 239 13.17 2.41 -15.55
C ASP A 239 13.57 1.00 -15.05
N ASP A 240 13.23 -0.03 -15.83
CA ASP A 240 13.52 -1.43 -15.47
C ASP A 240 15.03 -1.69 -15.28
N GLN A 241 15.90 -0.96 -15.96
CA GLN A 241 17.34 -1.12 -15.82
C GLN A 241 17.81 -0.62 -14.46
N VAL A 242 17.37 0.57 -14.06
CA VAL A 242 17.67 1.15 -12.73
C VAL A 242 17.08 0.26 -11.64
N MET A 243 15.81 -0.16 -11.78
CA MET A 243 15.14 -1.02 -10.82
C MET A 243 15.83 -2.37 -10.64
N PHE A 244 16.31 -2.97 -11.73
CA PHE A 244 17.06 -4.23 -11.66
C PHE A 244 18.38 -4.08 -10.92
N GLN A 245 19.11 -2.99 -11.11
CA GLN A 245 20.35 -2.72 -10.37
C GLN A 245 20.07 -2.57 -8.87
N ARG A 246 19.02 -1.84 -8.51
CA ARG A 246 18.60 -1.66 -7.12
C ARG A 246 18.16 -2.97 -6.47
N GLU A 247 17.43 -3.80 -7.19
CA GLU A 247 17.06 -5.14 -6.71
C GLU A 247 18.27 -6.03 -6.47
N GLN A 248 19.26 -6.04 -7.38
CA GLN A 248 20.49 -6.78 -7.18
C GLN A 248 21.29 -6.29 -5.97
N GLU A 249 21.30 -4.99 -5.74
CA GLU A 249 21.91 -4.41 -4.53
C GLU A 249 21.22 -4.91 -3.27
N LEU A 250 19.90 -4.82 -3.21
CA LEU A 250 19.11 -5.29 -2.09
C LEU A 250 19.33 -6.79 -1.84
N ALA A 251 19.23 -7.62 -2.88
CA ALA A 251 19.41 -9.08 -2.78
C ALA A 251 20.82 -9.49 -2.34
N ARG A 252 21.86 -8.75 -2.71
CA ARG A 252 23.25 -8.99 -2.23
C ARG A 252 23.38 -8.68 -0.74
N ARG A 253 22.73 -7.63 -0.27
CA ARG A 253 22.82 -7.19 1.13
C ARG A 253 21.93 -8.01 2.06
N ARG A 254 20.76 -8.43 1.55
CA ARG A 254 19.79 -9.26 2.29
C ARG A 254 19.23 -10.34 1.37
N PRO A 255 19.85 -11.54 1.33
CA PRO A 255 19.37 -12.65 0.51
C PRO A 255 17.90 -13.01 0.79
N GLY A 256 17.14 -13.27 -0.29
CA GLY A 256 15.69 -13.52 -0.21
C GLY A 256 14.81 -12.28 -0.25
N SER A 257 15.41 -11.08 -0.17
CA SER A 257 14.72 -9.81 -0.37
C SER A 257 14.76 -9.38 -1.84
N GLY A 258 13.84 -8.49 -2.25
CA GLY A 258 13.72 -8.01 -3.63
C GLY A 258 12.85 -6.76 -3.72
N LEU A 259 12.51 -6.37 -4.93
CA LEU A 259 11.61 -5.25 -5.22
C LEU A 259 10.28 -5.79 -5.75
N ALA A 260 9.16 -5.22 -5.33
CA ALA A 260 7.84 -5.62 -5.77
C ALA A 260 7.66 -5.45 -7.29
N ARG A 261 6.97 -6.39 -7.91
CA ARG A 261 6.61 -6.34 -9.33
C ARG A 261 5.12 -6.47 -9.52
N GLU A 262 4.57 -5.66 -10.38
CA GLU A 262 3.18 -5.78 -10.81
C GLU A 262 2.91 -7.19 -11.39
N GLY A 263 1.83 -7.84 -10.93
CA GLY A 263 1.47 -9.20 -11.30
C GLY A 263 2.15 -10.31 -10.48
N GLU A 264 3.02 -9.97 -9.52
CA GLU A 264 3.65 -10.93 -8.62
C GLU A 264 2.74 -11.28 -7.43
N ALA A 265 2.82 -12.53 -6.97
CA ALA A 265 2.24 -12.98 -5.71
C ALA A 265 3.35 -13.23 -4.68
N LEU A 266 3.41 -12.40 -3.66
CA LEU A 266 4.36 -12.52 -2.55
C LEU A 266 3.83 -13.56 -1.54
N ARG A 267 4.58 -14.63 -1.30
CA ARG A 267 4.25 -15.61 -0.24
C ARG A 267 4.73 -15.08 1.11
N ILE A 268 3.90 -15.28 2.13
CA ILE A 268 4.14 -14.88 3.51
C ILE A 268 4.23 -16.11 4.39
#